data_a131f90e4e082ef1d2515c483816ad7f
#
_entry.id   a131f90e4e082ef1d2515c483816ad7f
#
_cell.length_a   1.000
_cell.length_b   1.000
_cell.length_c   1.000
_cell.angle_alpha   90.00
_cell.angle_beta   90.00
_cell.angle_gamma   90.00
#
_symmetry.space_group_name_H-M   'P 1'
#
loop_
_entity.id
_entity.type
_entity.pdbx_description
1 polymer ?
#
loop_
_entity_poly.entity_id
_entity_poly.type
_entity_poly.pdbx_seq_one_letter_code
_entity_poly.pdbx_strand_id
1 'polypeptide(L)'
;EMHLTEQDTQYNGADPERLKGSAASAGYANDESYNFGTSANHWLINMILGGQTRDGKDATNELTYMILKNWSYLEAIVPVMSVRLHKNSPQELFELCADILRKGSGEPVLYNDDEIIPGLCKMGIPLEDARDYANDGCWETLIPGKTNFGFCGTEILQQLEYLLQNGYSLVRNRLECEDIPPIDSYDSFEAFYRSYLALLERFVRLEMKNKIKYSKARYKIAPSPLLSALMDDCITRGREYSNGGAKYKFFCFMITGFASTVDSLTAIRKLVFEDKALTLADFAKILKSNFAGQESFRQMLLNRIPKFGNDEPEVDDLAVRLLDDYAKIVERVRKDCPSDYILGCGIATFEFYAKFGHDVGATADGRLAQEPLGSNFSPAIGMDISGPTAAVKSVTKPDLLPYAIGGPLDLQINPGEICGEQGLIRLVALMKSFLELGGLMLTMTGVDRETMEKAQREPEKYQNLRVRLGGLSAYFIALSKEVQDSLIKNKTHNLN
;
A
#
# COMPACT_ATOMS: atom_id res chain seq x y z
N GLU A 1 12.05 -18.80 -2.61
CA GLU A 1 10.83 -19.53 -2.98
C GLU A 1 10.15 -18.81 -4.14
N MET A 2 9.60 -19.54 -5.11
CA MET A 2 8.92 -18.95 -6.26
C MET A 2 7.42 -19.15 -6.07
N HIS A 3 6.67 -18.06 -6.13
CA HIS A 3 5.23 -18.05 -5.92
C HIS A 3 4.51 -17.62 -7.19
N LEU A 4 3.52 -18.38 -7.60
CA LEU A 4 2.66 -18.07 -8.75
C LEU A 4 1.36 -17.46 -8.23
N THR A 5 1.00 -16.29 -8.75
CA THR A 5 -0.24 -15.61 -8.39
C THR A 5 -1.37 -15.92 -9.37
N GLU A 6 -2.60 -15.92 -8.87
CA GLU A 6 -3.79 -16.29 -9.67
C GLU A 6 -4.21 -15.22 -10.70
N GLN A 7 -3.61 -14.06 -10.72
CA GLN A 7 -4.29 -12.88 -11.24
C GLN A 7 -4.42 -12.79 -12.75
N ASP A 8 -3.73 -13.62 -13.52
CA ASP A 8 -3.55 -13.19 -14.85
C ASP A 8 -3.62 -14.07 -16.00
N THR A 9 -4.11 -15.29 -15.82
CA THR A 9 -4.40 -16.18 -16.93
C THR A 9 -5.40 -15.62 -17.95
N GLN A 10 -6.19 -14.66 -17.54
CA GLN A 10 -7.18 -14.02 -18.41
C GLN A 10 -6.58 -13.05 -19.44
N TYR A 11 -5.31 -12.63 -19.27
CA TYR A 11 -4.66 -11.66 -20.15
C TYR A 11 -3.70 -12.27 -21.15
N ASN A 12 -3.27 -13.50 -20.92
CA ASN A 12 -2.34 -14.19 -21.82
C ASN A 12 -2.98 -14.50 -23.17
N GLY A 13 -2.52 -13.83 -24.22
CA GLY A 13 -3.01 -14.00 -25.56
C GLY A 13 -4.42 -13.47 -25.82
N ALA A 14 -4.94 -12.65 -24.90
CA ALA A 14 -6.25 -12.08 -25.07
C ALA A 14 -6.26 -10.94 -26.12
N ASP A 15 -7.44 -10.73 -26.68
CA ASP A 15 -7.73 -9.62 -27.58
C ASP A 15 -7.37 -8.27 -26.91
N PRO A 16 -6.58 -7.41 -27.58
CA PRO A 16 -6.23 -6.08 -27.06
C PRO A 16 -7.43 -5.23 -26.63
N GLU A 17 -8.57 -5.35 -27.30
CA GLU A 17 -9.79 -4.63 -26.93
C GLU A 17 -10.39 -5.11 -25.59
N ARG A 18 -10.23 -6.39 -25.27
CA ARG A 18 -10.60 -6.94 -23.96
C ARG A 18 -9.65 -6.49 -22.86
N LEU A 19 -8.37 -6.36 -23.19
CA LEU A 19 -7.36 -5.86 -22.25
C LEU A 19 -7.64 -4.41 -21.85
N LYS A 20 -8.05 -3.54 -22.78
CA LYS A 20 -8.41 -2.16 -22.47
C LYS A 20 -9.43 -2.04 -21.35
N GLY A 21 -10.49 -2.81 -21.39
CA GLY A 21 -11.53 -2.79 -20.37
C GLY A 21 -11.06 -3.26 -18.99
N SER A 22 -10.25 -4.30 -18.98
CA SER A 22 -9.71 -4.87 -17.73
C SER A 22 -8.61 -4.00 -17.14
N ALA A 23 -7.76 -3.49 -18.00
CA ALA A 23 -6.65 -2.64 -17.61
C ALA A 23 -7.15 -1.31 -17.02
N ALA A 24 -8.39 -0.91 -17.29
CA ALA A 24 -8.98 0.27 -16.68
C ALA A 24 -8.91 0.25 -15.14
N SER A 25 -8.83 -0.91 -14.55
CA SER A 25 -8.64 -1.05 -13.12
C SER A 25 -7.21 -0.87 -12.66
N ALA A 26 -6.24 -0.99 -13.53
CA ALA A 26 -4.82 -1.02 -13.17
C ALA A 26 -4.13 0.37 -13.16
N GLY A 27 -4.86 1.46 -13.27
CA GLY A 27 -4.32 2.82 -13.21
C GLY A 27 -3.62 3.33 -14.48
N TYR A 28 -3.19 2.44 -15.37
CA TYR A 28 -2.65 2.76 -16.70
C TYR A 28 -3.53 2.18 -17.82
N ALA A 29 -4.73 1.96 -17.49
CA ALA A 29 -5.76 1.45 -18.34
C ALA A 29 -6.20 2.46 -19.39
N ASN A 30 -6.64 1.97 -20.52
CA ASN A 30 -7.03 2.77 -21.68
C ASN A 30 -5.86 3.52 -22.33
N ASP A 31 -4.65 3.21 -21.92
CA ASP A 31 -3.44 3.77 -22.48
C ASP A 31 -2.78 2.74 -23.40
N GLU A 32 -2.30 3.19 -24.53
CA GLU A 32 -1.54 2.33 -25.45
C GLU A 32 -0.28 1.77 -24.80
N SER A 33 0.27 2.46 -23.81
CA SER A 33 1.40 2.00 -23.02
C SER A 33 1.15 0.70 -22.27
N TYR A 34 -0.11 0.37 -21.98
CA TYR A 34 -0.46 -0.91 -21.40
C TYR A 34 -0.03 -2.10 -22.27
N ASN A 35 -0.01 -1.91 -23.58
CA ASN A 35 0.39 -2.94 -24.53
C ASN A 35 1.87 -3.35 -24.45
N PHE A 36 2.68 -2.64 -23.68
CA PHE A 36 4.07 -3.04 -23.42
C PHE A 36 4.19 -4.29 -22.53
N GLY A 37 3.09 -4.85 -22.09
CA GLY A 37 3.07 -6.12 -21.37
C GLY A 37 3.74 -6.08 -19.99
N THR A 38 4.11 -4.91 -19.51
CA THR A 38 4.73 -4.76 -18.20
C THR A 38 3.83 -5.30 -17.10
N SER A 39 2.56 -4.96 -17.12
CA SER A 39 1.59 -5.45 -16.16
C SER A 39 1.27 -6.93 -16.35
N ALA A 40 1.12 -7.41 -17.57
CA ALA A 40 0.80 -8.80 -17.83
C ALA A 40 1.92 -9.77 -17.40
N ASN A 41 3.16 -9.32 -17.42
CA ASN A 41 4.29 -10.19 -17.15
C ASN A 41 4.64 -10.36 -15.67
N HIS A 42 4.44 -9.35 -14.83
CA HIS A 42 4.88 -9.40 -13.43
C HIS A 42 3.83 -9.90 -12.45
N TRP A 43 2.62 -10.05 -12.86
CA TRP A 43 1.56 -10.63 -12.04
C TRP A 43 1.70 -12.13 -11.82
N LEU A 44 2.48 -12.81 -12.65
CA LEU A 44 2.52 -14.24 -12.69
C LEU A 44 3.53 -14.87 -11.74
N ILE A 45 4.61 -14.16 -11.40
CA ILE A 45 5.73 -14.75 -10.66
C ILE A 45 6.27 -13.78 -9.64
N ASN A 46 6.27 -14.21 -8.39
CA ASN A 46 7.01 -13.57 -7.32
C ASN A 46 8.15 -14.48 -6.87
N MET A 47 9.28 -13.89 -6.52
CA MET A 47 10.40 -14.59 -5.92
C MET A 47 10.81 -13.91 -4.63
N ILE A 48 10.80 -14.68 -3.54
CA ILE A 48 11.18 -14.19 -2.23
C ILE A 48 12.38 -14.99 -1.73
N LEU A 49 13.38 -14.30 -1.19
CA LEU A 49 14.66 -14.86 -0.78
C LEU A 49 15.00 -14.46 0.66
N GLY A 50 15.94 -15.18 1.28
CA GLY A 50 16.38 -14.90 2.65
C GLY A 50 15.35 -15.31 3.71
N GLY A 51 15.28 -14.54 4.79
CA GLY A 51 14.37 -14.77 5.92
C GLY A 51 14.87 -15.83 6.89
N GLN A 52 13.91 -16.45 7.58
CA GLN A 52 14.19 -17.48 8.60
C GLN A 52 13.75 -18.85 8.13
N THR A 53 14.55 -19.87 8.49
CA THR A 53 14.16 -21.27 8.39
C THR A 53 13.06 -21.59 9.41
N ARG A 54 12.40 -22.75 9.30
CA ARG A 54 11.36 -23.19 10.24
C ARG A 54 11.85 -23.27 11.69
N ASP A 55 13.14 -23.60 11.91
CA ASP A 55 13.77 -23.61 13.22
C ASP A 55 14.34 -22.25 13.66
N GLY A 56 14.13 -21.19 12.88
CA GLY A 56 14.46 -19.80 13.23
C GLY A 56 15.89 -19.37 12.99
N LYS A 57 16.65 -20.12 12.19
CA LYS A 57 17.98 -19.70 11.75
C LYS A 57 17.86 -18.83 10.50
N ASP A 58 18.91 -18.08 10.21
CA ASP A 58 19.02 -17.36 8.96
C ASP A 58 18.99 -18.34 7.77
N ALA A 59 18.16 -18.04 6.75
CA ALA A 59 17.98 -18.87 5.57
C ALA A 59 18.81 -18.39 4.38
N THR A 60 19.60 -17.33 4.54
CA THR A 60 20.50 -16.81 3.50
C THR A 60 21.53 -17.85 3.13
N ASN A 61 21.76 -18.06 1.86
CA ASN A 61 22.71 -19.05 1.34
C ASN A 61 23.30 -18.58 0.00
N GLU A 62 24.21 -19.36 -0.59
CA GLU A 62 24.88 -19.01 -1.85
C GLU A 62 23.90 -18.78 -3.01
N LEU A 63 22.79 -19.51 -3.05
CA LEU A 63 21.76 -19.36 -4.08
C LEU A 63 21.05 -18.00 -3.95
N THR A 64 20.82 -17.50 -2.73
CA THR A 64 20.28 -16.16 -2.47
C THR A 64 21.12 -15.09 -3.18
N TYR A 65 22.44 -15.12 -2.98
CA TYR A 65 23.36 -14.15 -3.61
C TYR A 65 23.43 -14.32 -5.13
N MET A 66 23.45 -15.56 -5.60
CA MET A 66 23.53 -15.85 -7.03
C MET A 66 22.28 -15.34 -7.77
N ILE A 67 21.11 -15.60 -7.24
CA ILE A 67 19.84 -15.15 -7.84
C ILE A 67 19.78 -13.61 -7.86
N LEU A 68 20.04 -12.94 -6.75
CA LEU A 68 20.00 -11.47 -6.65
C LEU A 68 20.97 -10.80 -7.62
N LYS A 69 22.21 -11.31 -7.71
CA LYS A 69 23.21 -10.77 -8.63
C LYS A 69 22.80 -10.93 -10.09
N ASN A 70 22.31 -12.11 -10.48
CA ASN A 70 21.88 -12.36 -11.86
C ASN A 70 20.62 -11.55 -12.21
N TRP A 71 19.64 -11.48 -11.31
CA TRP A 71 18.43 -10.66 -11.51
C TRP A 71 18.79 -9.17 -11.70
N SER A 72 19.70 -8.64 -10.88
CA SER A 72 20.21 -7.28 -11.01
C SER A 72 20.97 -7.05 -12.32
N TYR A 73 21.79 -8.03 -12.74
CA TYR A 73 22.56 -7.95 -13.99
C TYR A 73 21.65 -7.92 -15.22
N LEU A 74 20.54 -8.67 -15.20
CA LEU A 74 19.57 -8.71 -16.29
C LEU A 74 18.67 -7.48 -16.34
N GLU A 75 18.76 -6.58 -15.36
CA GLU A 75 17.86 -5.43 -15.21
C GLU A 75 16.37 -5.81 -15.26
N ALA A 76 16.05 -7.00 -14.74
CA ALA A 76 14.72 -7.57 -14.82
C ALA A 76 13.71 -6.77 -13.94
N ILE A 77 12.45 -6.82 -14.34
CA ILE A 77 11.30 -6.40 -13.54
C ILE A 77 10.39 -7.61 -13.20
N VAL A 78 10.70 -8.77 -13.75
CA VAL A 78 10.03 -10.06 -13.54
C VAL A 78 11.08 -11.14 -13.38
N PRO A 79 10.94 -12.02 -12.37
CA PRO A 79 9.93 -12.02 -11.29
C PRO A 79 10.01 -10.77 -10.41
N VAL A 80 8.89 -10.40 -9.76
CA VAL A 80 8.94 -9.39 -8.69
C VAL A 80 9.84 -9.94 -7.58
N MET A 81 10.91 -9.21 -7.30
CA MET A 81 11.96 -9.66 -6.39
C MET A 81 11.73 -9.11 -4.98
N SER A 82 11.75 -10.00 -4.00
CA SER A 82 11.61 -9.67 -2.59
C SER A 82 12.71 -10.32 -1.75
N VAL A 83 13.11 -9.67 -0.68
CA VAL A 83 14.09 -10.19 0.28
C VAL A 83 13.54 -10.04 1.69
N ARG A 84 13.49 -11.13 2.42
CA ARG A 84 13.16 -11.15 3.83
C ARG A 84 14.43 -10.96 4.65
N LEU A 85 14.41 -9.95 5.50
CA LEU A 85 15.50 -9.56 6.38
C LEU A 85 15.08 -9.67 7.84
N HIS A 86 16.02 -9.91 8.72
CA HIS A 86 15.86 -9.91 10.16
C HIS A 86 17.15 -9.44 10.84
N LYS A 87 17.11 -9.17 12.12
CA LYS A 87 18.27 -8.67 12.91
C LYS A 87 19.56 -9.49 12.80
N ASN A 88 19.45 -10.78 12.45
CA ASN A 88 20.60 -11.68 12.30
C ASN A 88 20.95 -11.93 10.82
N SER A 89 20.32 -11.23 9.86
CA SER A 89 20.69 -11.34 8.43
C SER A 89 22.13 -10.87 8.22
N PRO A 90 22.90 -11.54 7.33
CA PRO A 90 24.29 -11.17 7.04
C PRO A 90 24.43 -9.74 6.54
N GLN A 91 25.49 -9.04 6.95
CA GLN A 91 25.80 -7.68 6.50
C GLN A 91 25.92 -7.61 4.96
N GLU A 92 26.51 -8.62 4.36
CA GLU A 92 26.70 -8.73 2.91
C GLU A 92 25.35 -8.80 2.15
N LEU A 93 24.29 -9.32 2.79
CA LEU A 93 22.96 -9.33 2.18
C LEU A 93 22.36 -7.92 2.15
N PHE A 94 22.51 -7.15 3.23
CA PHE A 94 22.10 -5.74 3.27
C PHE A 94 22.84 -4.93 2.21
N GLU A 95 24.15 -5.11 2.11
CA GLU A 95 24.98 -4.40 1.14
C GLU A 95 24.60 -4.74 -0.31
N LEU A 96 24.34 -6.01 -0.60
CA LEU A 96 23.87 -6.43 -1.93
C LEU A 96 22.50 -5.85 -2.26
N CYS A 97 21.53 -5.91 -1.34
CA CYS A 97 20.22 -5.29 -1.54
C CYS A 97 20.34 -3.78 -1.79
N ALA A 98 21.15 -3.08 -1.00
CA ALA A 98 21.39 -1.66 -1.18
C ALA A 98 22.08 -1.35 -2.52
N ASP A 99 23.04 -2.18 -2.94
CA ASP A 99 23.72 -2.03 -4.25
C ASP A 99 22.76 -2.22 -5.43
N ILE A 100 21.77 -3.10 -5.29
CA ILE A 100 20.73 -3.30 -6.30
C ILE A 100 19.76 -2.11 -6.31
N LEU A 101 19.27 -1.69 -5.16
CA LEU A 101 18.28 -0.61 -5.01
C LEU A 101 18.80 0.74 -5.54
N ARG A 102 20.08 1.07 -5.30
CA ARG A 102 20.67 2.32 -5.81
C ARG A 102 20.78 2.38 -7.34
N LYS A 103 20.56 1.25 -8.04
CA LYS A 103 20.50 1.20 -9.52
C LYS A 103 19.11 1.57 -10.07
N GLY A 104 18.17 1.94 -9.20
CA GLY A 104 16.90 2.53 -9.60
C GLY A 104 15.75 1.57 -9.84
N SER A 105 15.88 0.26 -9.52
CA SER A 105 14.82 -0.72 -9.84
C SER A 105 13.58 -0.63 -8.95
N GLY A 106 13.67 -0.07 -7.72
CA GLY A 106 12.63 -0.17 -6.71
C GLY A 106 12.48 -1.56 -6.08
N GLU A 107 13.30 -2.50 -6.50
CA GLU A 107 13.38 -3.89 -6.02
C GLU A 107 14.84 -4.27 -5.75
N PRO A 108 15.08 -5.19 -4.80
CA PRO A 108 14.10 -6.05 -4.10
C PRO A 108 13.26 -5.28 -3.08
N VAL A 109 12.00 -5.70 -2.92
CA VAL A 109 11.17 -5.29 -1.78
C VAL A 109 11.74 -5.90 -0.51
N LEU A 110 11.94 -5.11 0.53
CA LEU A 110 12.50 -5.57 1.79
C LEU A 110 11.39 -5.85 2.79
N TYR A 111 11.38 -7.05 3.36
CA TYR A 111 10.43 -7.51 4.37
C TYR A 111 11.12 -7.67 5.71
N ASN A 112 10.47 -7.24 6.78
CA ASN A 112 10.97 -7.34 8.15
C ASN A 112 10.39 -8.58 8.84
N ASP A 113 11.15 -9.66 8.89
CA ASP A 113 10.74 -10.89 9.57
C ASP A 113 10.51 -10.70 11.07
N ASP A 114 11.23 -9.76 11.70
CA ASP A 114 11.12 -9.51 13.14
C ASP A 114 9.78 -8.87 13.53
N GLU A 115 9.03 -8.31 12.56
CA GLU A 115 7.68 -7.76 12.75
C GLU A 115 6.59 -8.62 12.09
N ILE A 116 6.83 -9.09 10.88
CA ILE A 116 5.82 -9.84 10.12
C ILE A 116 5.51 -11.19 10.75
N ILE A 117 6.54 -11.95 11.16
CA ILE A 117 6.33 -13.26 11.79
C ILE A 117 5.53 -13.13 13.11
N PRO A 118 5.87 -12.25 14.06
CA PRO A 118 5.05 -12.02 15.25
C PRO A 118 3.62 -11.55 14.90
N GLY A 119 3.47 -10.69 13.91
CA GLY A 119 2.15 -10.23 13.45
C GLY A 119 1.28 -11.37 12.94
N LEU A 120 1.80 -12.25 12.09
CA LEU A 120 1.12 -13.46 11.63
C LEU A 120 0.78 -14.42 12.78
N CYS A 121 1.69 -14.58 13.76
CA CYS A 121 1.42 -15.36 14.96
C CYS A 121 0.28 -14.76 15.80
N LYS A 122 0.22 -13.42 15.94
CA LYS A 122 -0.88 -12.71 16.61
C LYS A 122 -2.23 -12.94 15.93
N MET A 123 -2.23 -13.15 14.61
CA MET A 123 -3.41 -13.52 13.83
C MET A 123 -3.82 -15.00 14.00
N GLY A 124 -3.03 -15.81 14.69
CA GLY A 124 -3.30 -17.23 14.96
C GLY A 124 -2.58 -18.22 14.04
N ILE A 125 -1.59 -17.77 13.27
CA ILE A 125 -0.76 -18.65 12.46
C ILE A 125 0.33 -19.27 13.37
N PRO A 126 0.51 -20.61 13.36
CA PRO A 126 1.60 -21.23 14.09
C PRO A 126 2.98 -20.70 13.66
N LEU A 127 3.90 -20.55 14.60
CA LEU A 127 5.22 -19.95 14.35
C LEU A 127 5.98 -20.60 13.18
N GLU A 128 5.89 -21.92 13.06
CA GLU A 128 6.54 -22.67 11.99
C GLU A 128 5.99 -22.26 10.62
N ASP A 129 4.67 -22.14 10.49
CA ASP A 129 4.02 -21.69 9.26
C ASP A 129 4.23 -20.17 9.04
N ALA A 130 4.21 -19.37 10.10
CA ALA A 130 4.49 -17.93 10.00
C ALA A 130 5.91 -17.66 9.49
N ARG A 131 6.90 -18.48 9.86
CA ARG A 131 8.26 -18.39 9.29
C ARG A 131 8.35 -18.76 7.83
N ASP A 132 7.37 -19.47 7.32
CA ASP A 132 7.30 -19.96 5.93
C ASP A 132 6.47 -19.04 5.03
N TYR A 133 6.22 -17.79 5.46
CA TYR A 133 5.47 -16.84 4.67
C TYR A 133 6.21 -16.41 3.40
N ALA A 134 5.44 -16.09 2.36
CA ALA A 134 5.90 -15.44 1.15
C ALA A 134 5.00 -14.24 0.82
N ASN A 135 5.36 -13.48 -0.20
CA ASN A 135 4.51 -12.43 -0.73
C ASN A 135 3.56 -12.96 -1.81
N ASP A 136 2.41 -12.32 -1.93
CA ASP A 136 1.44 -12.51 -3.00
C ASP A 136 1.32 -11.23 -3.83
N GLY A 137 1.48 -11.35 -5.13
CA GLY A 137 1.37 -10.21 -6.04
C GLY A 137 2.40 -9.12 -5.73
N CYS A 138 1.97 -8.11 -5.02
CA CYS A 138 2.77 -6.91 -4.75
C CYS A 138 3.65 -7.06 -3.50
N TRP A 139 3.02 -7.18 -2.33
CA TRP A 139 3.72 -7.28 -1.03
C TRP A 139 2.89 -7.99 0.05
N GLU A 140 1.69 -8.44 -0.24
CA GLU A 140 0.83 -9.08 0.75
C GLU A 140 1.46 -10.38 1.24
N THR A 141 1.39 -10.60 2.55
CA THR A 141 1.95 -11.81 3.14
C THR A 141 0.92 -12.94 3.23
N LEU A 142 1.33 -14.13 2.86
CA LEU A 142 0.55 -15.36 2.96
C LEU A 142 1.45 -16.57 3.22
N ILE A 143 0.85 -17.72 3.52
CA ILE A 143 1.58 -18.97 3.66
C ILE A 143 1.36 -19.78 2.37
N PRO A 144 2.39 -19.93 1.51
CA PRO A 144 2.27 -20.61 0.22
C PRO A 144 1.74 -22.05 0.37
N GLY A 145 0.86 -22.43 -0.54
CA GLY A 145 0.24 -23.76 -0.51
C GLY A 145 -0.74 -24.01 0.62
N LYS A 146 -0.98 -23.02 1.53
CA LYS A 146 -1.83 -23.18 2.71
C LYS A 146 -2.93 -22.13 2.81
N THR A 147 -2.78 -21.00 2.11
CA THR A 147 -3.65 -19.83 2.29
C THR A 147 -4.61 -19.63 1.12
N ASN A 148 -5.90 -19.56 1.43
CA ASN A 148 -6.88 -18.91 0.57
C ASN A 148 -6.87 -17.44 0.93
N PHE A 149 -6.24 -16.62 0.08
CA PHE A 149 -6.09 -15.19 0.29
C PHE A 149 -7.23 -14.39 -0.37
N GLY A 150 -7.62 -13.31 0.27
CA GLY A 150 -8.53 -12.33 -0.30
C GLY A 150 -8.45 -11.02 0.46
N PHE A 151 -8.72 -9.93 -0.22
CA PHE A 151 -8.71 -8.59 0.37
C PHE A 151 -9.82 -7.71 -0.20
N CYS A 152 -10.02 -6.56 0.43
CA CYS A 152 -10.74 -5.42 -0.13
C CYS A 152 -10.03 -4.12 0.24
N GLY A 153 -10.08 -3.14 -0.65
CA GLY A 153 -9.70 -1.76 -0.34
C GLY A 153 -10.72 -1.14 0.63
N THR A 154 -10.24 -0.55 1.70
CA THR A 154 -11.04 0.29 2.58
C THR A 154 -10.67 1.74 2.31
N GLU A 155 -11.48 2.41 1.52
CA GLU A 155 -11.26 3.79 1.08
C GLU A 155 -11.61 4.76 2.22
N ILE A 156 -10.71 4.85 3.23
CA ILE A 156 -10.97 5.61 4.45
C ILE A 156 -11.09 7.11 4.19
N LEU A 157 -10.40 7.64 3.20
CA LEU A 157 -10.50 9.03 2.79
C LEU A 157 -11.87 9.34 2.18
N GLN A 158 -12.42 8.42 1.40
CA GLN A 158 -13.76 8.56 0.83
C GLN A 158 -14.84 8.51 1.92
N GLN A 159 -14.65 7.69 2.97
CA GLN A 159 -15.56 7.69 4.12
C GLN A 159 -15.53 9.03 4.87
N LEU A 160 -14.36 9.69 4.94
CA LEU A 160 -14.25 11.04 5.50
C LEU A 160 -14.98 12.08 4.62
N GLU A 161 -14.89 11.95 3.29
CA GLU A 161 -15.68 12.77 2.36
C GLU A 161 -17.19 12.61 2.62
N TYR A 162 -17.67 11.37 2.76
CA TYR A 162 -19.09 11.12 3.04
C TYR A 162 -19.54 11.75 4.36
N LEU A 163 -18.71 11.68 5.40
CA LEU A 163 -19.01 12.32 6.68
C LEU A 163 -19.12 13.86 6.54
N LEU A 164 -18.19 14.48 5.81
CA LEU A 164 -18.17 15.93 5.59
C LEU A 164 -19.28 16.42 4.65
N GLN A 165 -19.75 15.56 3.74
CA GLN A 165 -20.73 15.92 2.72
C GLN A 165 -22.12 15.30 2.99
N ASN A 166 -22.43 14.97 4.26
CA ASN A 166 -23.72 14.38 4.66
C ASN A 166 -24.12 13.15 3.83
N GLY A 167 -23.15 12.29 3.52
CA GLY A 167 -23.35 11.04 2.77
C GLY A 167 -23.16 11.15 1.27
N TYR A 168 -22.97 12.34 0.71
CA TYR A 168 -22.79 12.51 -0.73
C TYR A 168 -21.34 12.32 -1.18
N SER A 169 -21.16 11.64 -2.30
CA SER A 169 -19.90 11.66 -3.06
C SER A 169 -19.83 12.91 -3.92
N LEU A 170 -18.75 13.68 -3.79
CA LEU A 170 -18.51 14.87 -4.61
C LEU A 170 -18.24 14.53 -6.08
N VAL A 171 -17.57 13.40 -6.34
CA VAL A 171 -17.23 12.97 -7.70
C VAL A 171 -18.42 12.30 -8.36
N ARG A 172 -19.09 11.37 -7.69
CA ARG A 172 -20.22 10.62 -8.24
C ARG A 172 -21.53 11.43 -8.23
N ASN A 173 -21.54 12.55 -7.51
CA ASN A 173 -22.68 13.46 -7.34
C ASN A 173 -23.98 12.74 -6.95
N ARG A 174 -23.88 11.80 -6.01
CA ARG A 174 -25.02 11.03 -5.48
C ARG A 174 -24.84 10.69 -4.02
N LEU A 175 -25.94 10.36 -3.36
CA LEU A 175 -25.94 9.85 -2.00
C LEU A 175 -25.40 8.41 -2.00
N GLU A 176 -24.29 8.19 -1.28
CA GLU A 176 -23.64 6.89 -1.15
C GLU A 176 -23.83 6.30 0.25
N CYS A 177 -24.04 7.15 1.24
CA CYS A 177 -24.18 6.74 2.63
C CYS A 177 -25.35 7.45 3.29
N GLU A 178 -26.30 6.70 3.81
CA GLU A 178 -27.45 7.19 4.58
C GLU A 178 -27.13 7.22 6.08
N ASP A 179 -27.99 7.88 6.87
CA ASP A 179 -27.92 7.94 8.33
C ASP A 179 -26.62 8.57 8.88
N ILE A 180 -26.09 9.57 8.19
CA ILE A 180 -24.98 10.39 8.69
C ILE A 180 -25.57 11.55 9.51
N PRO A 181 -25.06 11.77 10.74
CA PRO A 181 -25.47 12.94 11.53
C PRO A 181 -25.17 14.25 10.77
N PRO A 182 -26.04 15.26 10.89
CA PRO A 182 -25.81 16.56 10.26
C PRO A 182 -24.46 17.14 10.63
N ILE A 183 -23.76 17.73 9.66
CA ILE A 183 -22.39 18.25 9.85
C ILE A 183 -22.30 19.30 10.97
N ASP A 184 -23.35 20.05 11.21
CA ASP A 184 -23.42 21.08 12.26
C ASP A 184 -23.71 20.51 13.67
N SER A 185 -23.91 19.19 13.79
CA SER A 185 -24.18 18.53 15.08
C SER A 185 -22.94 18.21 15.91
N TYR A 186 -21.76 18.40 15.37
CA TYR A 186 -20.50 18.07 16.05
C TYR A 186 -19.98 19.27 16.85
N ASP A 187 -19.98 19.14 18.18
CA ASP A 187 -19.49 20.14 19.13
C ASP A 187 -17.99 20.00 19.45
N SER A 188 -17.39 18.88 19.10
CA SER A 188 -16.01 18.55 19.40
C SER A 188 -15.38 17.65 18.34
N PHE A 189 -14.05 17.71 18.20
CA PHE A 189 -13.32 16.79 17.35
C PHE A 189 -13.57 15.33 17.74
N GLU A 190 -13.68 15.03 19.01
CA GLU A 190 -13.94 13.68 19.50
C GLU A 190 -15.34 13.15 19.08
N ALA A 191 -16.36 13.99 19.03
CA ALA A 191 -17.67 13.61 18.52
C ALA A 191 -17.62 13.34 17.01
N PHE A 192 -16.97 14.19 16.26
CA PHE A 192 -16.74 14.03 14.82
C PHE A 192 -15.94 12.75 14.51
N TYR A 193 -14.82 12.56 15.19
CA TYR A 193 -13.95 11.39 15.00
C TYR A 193 -14.64 10.07 15.35
N ARG A 194 -15.43 10.03 16.42
CA ARG A 194 -16.26 8.83 16.74
C ARG A 194 -17.27 8.50 15.65
N SER A 195 -17.90 9.50 15.05
CA SER A 195 -18.82 9.28 13.93
C SER A 195 -18.08 8.76 12.69
N TYR A 196 -16.87 9.26 12.45
CA TYR A 196 -15.99 8.75 11.40
C TYR A 196 -15.64 7.27 11.62
N LEU A 197 -15.23 6.88 12.83
CA LEU A 197 -14.94 5.47 13.16
C LEU A 197 -16.19 4.57 13.04
N ALA A 198 -17.36 5.06 13.41
CA ALA A 198 -18.60 4.31 13.24
C ALA A 198 -18.93 4.04 11.76
N LEU A 199 -18.61 5.00 10.89
CA LEU A 199 -18.77 4.86 9.46
C LEU A 199 -17.78 3.83 8.88
N LEU A 200 -16.52 3.88 9.32
CA LEU A 200 -15.51 2.86 8.96
C LEU A 200 -15.95 1.45 9.40
N GLU A 201 -16.45 1.31 10.62
CA GLU A 201 -16.91 0.00 11.11
C GLU A 201 -18.11 -0.52 10.29
N ARG A 202 -19.05 0.36 9.93
CA ARG A 202 -20.19 0.02 9.05
C ARG A 202 -19.68 -0.49 7.69
N PHE A 203 -18.70 0.16 7.11
CA PHE A 203 -18.09 -0.24 5.85
C PHE A 203 -17.41 -1.62 5.96
N VAL A 204 -16.54 -1.81 6.95
CA VAL A 204 -15.83 -3.09 7.17
C VAL A 204 -16.83 -4.25 7.36
N ARG A 205 -17.92 -4.03 8.11
CA ARG A 205 -18.99 -5.03 8.29
C ARG A 205 -19.70 -5.36 6.99
N LEU A 206 -19.98 -4.36 6.16
CA LEU A 206 -20.61 -4.55 4.86
C LEU A 206 -19.73 -5.37 3.93
N GLU A 207 -18.45 -5.03 3.83
CA GLU A 207 -17.49 -5.73 2.97
C GLU A 207 -17.28 -7.18 3.43
N MET A 208 -17.21 -7.42 4.73
CA MET A 208 -17.14 -8.80 5.23
C MET A 208 -18.39 -9.62 4.88
N LYS A 209 -19.57 -9.02 4.99
CA LYS A 209 -20.82 -9.66 4.56
C LYS A 209 -20.83 -9.99 3.07
N ASN A 210 -20.35 -9.05 2.25
CA ASN A 210 -20.20 -9.23 0.81
C ASN A 210 -19.20 -10.36 0.49
N LYS A 211 -18.06 -10.40 1.17
CA LYS A 211 -17.05 -11.45 1.00
C LYS A 211 -17.59 -12.84 1.31
N ILE A 212 -18.31 -12.98 2.41
CA ILE A 212 -18.96 -14.27 2.77
C ILE A 212 -19.94 -14.71 1.67
N LYS A 213 -20.76 -13.78 1.19
CA LYS A 213 -21.72 -14.03 0.10
C LYS A 213 -21.00 -14.41 -1.20
N TYR A 214 -19.97 -13.65 -1.56
CA TYR A 214 -19.13 -13.91 -2.75
C TYR A 214 -18.45 -15.28 -2.69
N SER A 215 -17.82 -15.63 -1.58
CA SER A 215 -17.16 -16.94 -1.42
C SER A 215 -18.13 -18.11 -1.61
N LYS A 216 -19.38 -17.98 -1.10
CA LYS A 216 -20.41 -18.98 -1.31
C LYS A 216 -20.88 -19.13 -2.76
N ALA A 217 -20.83 -18.06 -3.53
CA ALA A 217 -21.19 -18.07 -4.94
C ALA A 217 -20.04 -18.60 -5.83
N ARG A 218 -18.82 -18.14 -5.55
CA ARG A 218 -17.62 -18.44 -6.38
C ARG A 218 -17.42 -19.93 -6.59
N TYR A 219 -17.39 -20.73 -5.50
CA TYR A 219 -17.09 -22.15 -5.64
C TYR A 219 -18.15 -22.91 -6.47
N LYS A 220 -19.37 -22.40 -6.56
CA LYS A 220 -20.45 -22.98 -7.36
C LYS A 220 -20.35 -22.62 -8.84
N ILE A 221 -19.85 -21.41 -9.14
CA ILE A 221 -19.83 -20.85 -10.50
C ILE A 221 -18.49 -21.11 -11.17
N ALA A 222 -17.37 -20.95 -10.43
CA ALA A 222 -16.01 -21.05 -10.93
C ALA A 222 -15.11 -21.77 -9.92
N PRO A 223 -15.27 -23.08 -9.74
CA PRO A 223 -14.39 -23.87 -8.87
C PRO A 223 -12.98 -23.96 -9.44
N SER A 224 -11.99 -24.04 -8.57
CA SER A 224 -10.55 -24.17 -8.92
C SER A 224 -10.00 -25.53 -8.51
N PRO A 225 -10.32 -26.62 -9.24
CA PRO A 225 -9.96 -27.98 -8.83
C PRO A 225 -8.44 -28.22 -8.86
N LEU A 226 -7.71 -27.70 -9.85
CA LEU A 226 -6.26 -27.83 -9.91
C LEU A 226 -5.59 -27.13 -8.73
N LEU A 227 -5.97 -25.90 -8.44
CA LEU A 227 -5.45 -25.16 -7.28
C LEU A 227 -5.79 -25.90 -5.99
N SER A 228 -7.01 -26.40 -5.86
CA SER A 228 -7.44 -27.20 -4.69
C SER A 228 -6.61 -28.47 -4.49
N ALA A 229 -6.15 -29.09 -5.56
CA ALA A 229 -5.27 -30.27 -5.47
C ALA A 229 -3.84 -29.92 -5.00
N LEU A 230 -3.42 -28.67 -5.16
CA LEU A 230 -2.09 -28.18 -4.77
C LEU A 230 -2.08 -27.47 -3.40
N MET A 231 -3.27 -27.28 -2.78
CA MET A 231 -3.41 -26.61 -1.51
C MET A 231 -3.57 -27.59 -0.35
N ASP A 232 -2.81 -27.37 0.71
CA ASP A 232 -2.91 -28.16 1.94
C ASP A 232 -4.34 -28.18 2.48
N ASP A 233 -4.75 -29.32 2.99
CA ASP A 233 -6.04 -29.65 3.59
C ASP A 233 -7.21 -29.78 2.61
N CYS A 234 -7.15 -29.27 1.39
CA CYS A 234 -8.28 -29.35 0.45
C CYS A 234 -8.71 -30.80 0.17
N ILE A 235 -7.75 -31.69 -0.13
CA ILE A 235 -8.01 -33.11 -0.38
C ILE A 235 -8.49 -33.81 0.89
N THR A 236 -7.79 -33.59 2.01
CA THR A 236 -8.10 -34.21 3.31
C THR A 236 -9.49 -33.81 3.82
N ARG A 237 -9.88 -32.55 3.62
CA ARG A 237 -11.21 -32.04 3.99
C ARG A 237 -12.29 -32.37 2.97
N GLY A 238 -11.93 -32.82 1.76
CA GLY A 238 -12.87 -33.02 0.66
C GLY A 238 -13.58 -31.74 0.26
N ARG A 239 -12.89 -30.59 0.33
CA ARG A 239 -13.45 -29.27 0.06
C ARG A 239 -12.60 -28.51 -0.95
N GLU A 240 -13.28 -27.81 -1.82
CA GLU A 240 -12.66 -26.90 -2.77
C GLU A 240 -12.00 -25.71 -2.04
N TYR A 241 -10.91 -25.20 -2.59
CA TYR A 241 -10.07 -24.11 -2.10
C TYR A 241 -10.88 -22.91 -1.59
N SER A 242 -11.80 -22.36 -2.40
CA SER A 242 -12.58 -21.17 -2.02
C SER A 242 -13.76 -21.48 -1.07
N ASN A 243 -14.07 -22.76 -0.89
CA ASN A 243 -15.13 -23.25 0.01
C ASN A 243 -14.59 -23.76 1.36
N GLY A 244 -13.49 -23.21 1.83
CA GLY A 244 -12.88 -23.58 3.12
C GLY A 244 -12.09 -24.88 3.08
N GLY A 245 -11.55 -25.27 1.91
CA GLY A 245 -10.64 -26.39 1.75
C GLY A 245 -9.23 -26.05 2.24
N ALA A 246 -8.73 -24.85 1.93
CA ALA A 246 -7.40 -24.41 2.34
C ALA A 246 -7.23 -24.35 3.86
N LYS A 247 -5.99 -24.59 4.33
CA LYS A 247 -5.66 -24.57 5.76
C LYS A 247 -5.99 -23.24 6.42
N TYR A 248 -5.62 -22.12 5.77
CA TYR A 248 -5.88 -20.76 6.22
C TYR A 248 -6.77 -20.03 5.24
N LYS A 249 -7.73 -19.30 5.76
CA LYS A 249 -8.64 -18.48 4.96
C LYS A 249 -8.51 -17.03 5.39
N PHE A 250 -7.63 -16.32 4.70
CA PHE A 250 -7.36 -14.91 4.97
C PHE A 250 -8.37 -14.02 4.28
N PHE A 251 -8.76 -12.96 4.98
CA PHE A 251 -9.37 -11.80 4.37
C PHE A 251 -8.83 -10.53 4.99
N CYS A 252 -8.24 -9.69 4.17
CA CYS A 252 -7.56 -8.48 4.60
C CYS A 252 -8.33 -7.22 4.21
N PHE A 253 -8.42 -6.27 5.16
CA PHE A 253 -8.94 -4.94 4.93
C PHE A 253 -7.77 -3.98 4.71
N MET A 254 -7.54 -3.61 3.43
CA MET A 254 -6.44 -2.74 3.02
C MET A 254 -6.88 -1.29 3.07
N ILE A 255 -6.32 -0.51 3.98
CA ILE A 255 -6.54 0.95 4.07
C ILE A 255 -5.96 1.63 2.83
N THR A 256 -6.77 2.47 2.17
CA THR A 256 -6.33 3.33 1.08
C THR A 256 -6.48 4.80 1.47
N GLY A 257 -5.55 5.65 0.98
CA GLY A 257 -5.58 7.09 1.25
C GLY A 257 -5.22 7.49 2.69
N PHE A 258 -4.40 6.68 3.36
CA PHE A 258 -4.07 6.86 4.78
C PHE A 258 -3.48 8.24 5.09
N ALA A 259 -2.41 8.63 4.40
CA ALA A 259 -1.71 9.90 4.68
C ALA A 259 -2.64 11.12 4.52
N SER A 260 -3.35 11.21 3.38
CA SER A 260 -4.32 12.30 3.16
C SER A 260 -5.48 12.29 4.16
N THR A 261 -5.85 11.13 4.69
CA THR A 261 -6.87 11.05 5.74
C THR A 261 -6.37 11.62 7.06
N VAL A 262 -5.16 11.23 7.49
CA VAL A 262 -4.55 11.74 8.73
C VAL A 262 -4.31 13.24 8.63
N ASP A 263 -3.75 13.71 7.51
CA ASP A 263 -3.52 15.12 7.25
C ASP A 263 -4.83 15.94 7.24
N SER A 264 -5.89 15.38 6.64
CA SER A 264 -7.22 16.01 6.63
C SER A 264 -7.84 16.07 8.03
N LEU A 265 -7.75 15.01 8.80
CA LEU A 265 -8.23 14.99 10.19
C LEU A 265 -7.45 15.98 11.07
N THR A 266 -6.13 16.10 10.85
CA THR A 266 -5.29 17.09 11.54
C THR A 266 -5.72 18.51 11.20
N ALA A 267 -5.95 18.81 9.92
CA ALA A 267 -6.44 20.13 9.50
C ALA A 267 -7.82 20.46 10.08
N ILE A 268 -8.74 19.50 10.07
CA ILE A 268 -10.08 19.67 10.66
C ILE A 268 -9.96 19.90 12.17
N ARG A 269 -9.20 19.08 12.89
CA ARG A 269 -9.01 19.24 14.34
C ARG A 269 -8.50 20.65 14.66
N LYS A 270 -7.43 21.06 13.98
CA LYS A 270 -6.77 22.34 14.23
C LYS A 270 -7.66 23.52 13.87
N LEU A 271 -8.12 23.61 12.63
CA LEU A 271 -8.78 24.80 12.12
C LEU A 271 -10.23 24.96 12.59
N VAL A 272 -10.95 23.86 12.79
CA VAL A 272 -12.37 23.89 13.17
C VAL A 272 -12.54 23.86 14.69
N PHE A 273 -11.88 22.92 15.37
CA PHE A 273 -12.17 22.65 16.78
C PHE A 273 -11.23 23.38 17.75
N GLU A 274 -9.93 23.52 17.40
CA GLU A 274 -8.94 24.19 18.25
C GLU A 274 -8.93 25.71 17.99
N ASP A 275 -8.57 26.12 16.78
CA ASP A 275 -8.42 27.55 16.41
C ASP A 275 -9.75 28.24 16.13
N LYS A 276 -10.81 27.44 15.83
CA LYS A 276 -12.15 27.97 15.48
C LYS A 276 -12.12 28.98 14.33
N ALA A 277 -11.21 28.76 13.37
CA ALA A 277 -11.01 29.64 12.22
C ALA A 277 -12.16 29.56 11.20
N LEU A 278 -12.84 28.42 11.14
CA LEU A 278 -14.02 28.19 10.29
C LEU A 278 -14.88 27.07 10.89
N THR A 279 -16.14 26.95 10.41
CA THR A 279 -17.02 25.85 10.78
C THR A 279 -16.78 24.61 9.90
N LEU A 280 -17.19 23.43 10.35
CA LEU A 280 -17.19 22.21 9.48
C LEU A 280 -18.02 22.44 8.22
N ALA A 281 -19.16 23.11 8.32
CA ALA A 281 -20.02 23.39 7.17
C ALA A 281 -19.33 24.32 6.15
N ASP A 282 -18.57 25.30 6.61
CA ASP A 282 -17.82 26.17 5.71
C ASP A 282 -16.65 25.42 5.06
N PHE A 283 -15.96 24.56 5.82
CA PHE A 283 -14.92 23.72 5.26
C PHE A 283 -15.49 22.77 4.18
N ALA A 284 -16.62 22.11 4.47
CA ALA A 284 -17.30 21.24 3.49
C ALA A 284 -17.69 22.00 2.21
N LYS A 285 -18.14 23.26 2.30
CA LYS A 285 -18.44 24.10 1.13
C LYS A 285 -17.18 24.40 0.30
N ILE A 286 -16.06 24.71 0.97
CA ILE A 286 -14.78 24.97 0.30
C ILE A 286 -14.34 23.70 -0.48
N LEU A 287 -14.41 22.52 0.14
CA LEU A 287 -14.07 21.24 -0.50
C LEU A 287 -15.01 20.96 -1.69
N LYS A 288 -16.32 21.16 -1.51
CA LYS A 288 -17.31 21.00 -2.58
C LYS A 288 -17.03 21.89 -3.80
N SER A 289 -16.50 23.10 -3.57
CA SER A 289 -16.09 24.02 -4.64
C SER A 289 -14.72 23.71 -5.26
N ASN A 290 -14.05 22.62 -4.82
CA ASN A 290 -12.68 22.30 -5.21
C ASN A 290 -11.73 23.48 -5.03
N PHE A 291 -11.83 24.19 -3.88
CA PHE A 291 -11.07 25.40 -3.53
C PHE A 291 -11.24 26.57 -4.53
N ALA A 292 -12.29 26.62 -5.32
CA ALA A 292 -12.52 27.74 -6.25
C ALA A 292 -12.54 29.08 -5.50
N GLY A 293 -11.65 29.99 -5.89
CA GLY A 293 -11.47 31.28 -5.21
C GLY A 293 -10.81 31.22 -3.83
N GLN A 294 -10.32 30.06 -3.40
CA GLN A 294 -9.73 29.83 -2.07
C GLN A 294 -8.27 29.34 -2.15
N GLU A 295 -7.54 29.68 -3.20
CA GLU A 295 -6.16 29.19 -3.39
C GLU A 295 -5.22 29.56 -2.22
N SER A 296 -5.35 30.75 -1.65
CA SER A 296 -4.55 31.16 -0.48
C SER A 296 -4.82 30.26 0.74
N PHE A 297 -6.07 29.86 0.95
CA PHE A 297 -6.45 28.91 2.00
C PHE A 297 -5.90 27.51 1.70
N ARG A 298 -6.01 27.05 0.47
CA ARG A 298 -5.42 25.79 0.03
C ARG A 298 -3.90 25.75 0.25
N GLN A 299 -3.19 26.80 -0.12
CA GLN A 299 -1.74 26.92 0.12
C GLN A 299 -1.39 26.94 1.62
N MET A 300 -2.22 27.52 2.46
CA MET A 300 -2.07 27.44 3.90
C MET A 300 -2.22 26.00 4.40
N LEU A 301 -3.22 25.24 3.92
CA LEU A 301 -3.39 23.83 4.24
C LEU A 301 -2.16 23.01 3.85
N LEU A 302 -1.62 23.21 2.66
CA LEU A 302 -0.46 22.48 2.15
C LEU A 302 0.82 22.76 2.93
N ASN A 303 1.05 24.04 3.32
CA ASN A 303 2.36 24.50 3.79
C ASN A 303 2.45 24.81 5.28
N ARG A 304 1.32 24.94 6.02
CA ARG A 304 1.32 25.35 7.42
C ARG A 304 0.67 24.35 8.37
N ILE A 305 -0.11 23.42 7.85
CA ILE A 305 -0.66 22.34 8.67
C ILE A 305 0.35 21.18 8.64
N PRO A 306 0.72 20.62 9.80
CA PRO A 306 1.60 19.46 9.88
C PRO A 306 1.14 18.32 8.99
N LYS A 307 2.09 17.60 8.38
CA LYS A 307 1.84 16.51 7.46
C LYS A 307 2.51 15.22 7.93
N PHE A 308 1.81 14.12 7.77
CA PHE A 308 2.34 12.78 8.03
C PHE A 308 3.61 12.51 7.21
N GLY A 309 4.59 11.87 7.83
CA GLY A 309 5.88 11.56 7.20
C GLY A 309 6.99 12.59 7.49
N ASN A 310 6.77 13.53 8.40
CA ASN A 310 7.75 14.54 8.78
C ASN A 310 8.24 14.47 10.23
N ASP A 311 7.93 13.38 10.95
CA ASP A 311 8.24 13.17 12.37
C ASP A 311 7.62 14.28 13.27
N GLU A 312 6.41 14.71 12.93
CA GLU A 312 5.66 15.74 13.65
C GLU A 312 4.67 15.09 14.63
N PRO A 313 4.86 15.25 15.95
CA PRO A 313 4.02 14.57 16.95
C PRO A 313 2.52 14.83 16.77
N GLU A 314 2.14 16.07 16.42
CA GLU A 314 0.74 16.46 16.28
C GLU A 314 -0.04 15.61 15.26
N VAL A 315 0.58 15.25 14.16
CA VAL A 315 -0.03 14.44 13.09
C VAL A 315 0.25 12.95 13.28
N ASP A 316 1.45 12.60 13.74
CA ASP A 316 1.84 11.20 13.94
C ASP A 316 1.05 10.53 15.07
N ASP A 317 0.75 11.23 16.17
CA ASP A 317 -0.10 10.71 17.25
C ASP A 317 -1.52 10.40 16.75
N LEU A 318 -2.04 11.21 15.82
CA LEU A 318 -3.33 10.94 15.19
C LEU A 318 -3.26 9.75 14.23
N ALA A 319 -2.13 9.59 13.53
CA ALA A 319 -1.86 8.42 12.69
C ALA A 319 -1.83 7.12 13.53
N VAL A 320 -1.10 7.13 14.64
CA VAL A 320 -1.06 6.02 15.62
C VAL A 320 -2.47 5.68 16.10
N ARG A 321 -3.22 6.70 16.53
CA ARG A 321 -4.59 6.53 17.03
C ARG A 321 -5.52 5.93 15.97
N LEU A 322 -5.46 6.43 14.73
CA LEU A 322 -6.32 5.95 13.65
C LEU A 322 -6.07 4.48 13.32
N LEU A 323 -4.79 4.08 13.24
CA LEU A 323 -4.43 2.68 12.98
C LEU A 323 -4.85 1.77 14.14
N ASP A 324 -4.62 2.16 15.38
CA ASP A 324 -5.04 1.40 16.56
C ASP A 324 -6.57 1.23 16.61
N ASP A 325 -7.32 2.30 16.37
CA ASP A 325 -8.78 2.26 16.34
C ASP A 325 -9.32 1.43 15.16
N TYR A 326 -8.66 1.49 14.00
CA TYR A 326 -9.04 0.67 12.85
C TYR A 326 -8.77 -0.82 13.08
N ALA A 327 -7.63 -1.18 13.65
CA ALA A 327 -7.34 -2.56 14.04
C ALA A 327 -8.38 -3.11 15.03
N LYS A 328 -8.81 -2.29 16.00
CA LYS A 328 -9.91 -2.63 16.92
C LYS A 328 -11.25 -2.82 16.21
N ILE A 329 -11.54 -2.04 15.16
CA ILE A 329 -12.73 -2.22 14.33
C ILE A 329 -12.70 -3.61 13.67
N VAL A 330 -11.60 -3.96 13.00
CA VAL A 330 -11.45 -5.26 12.33
C VAL A 330 -11.57 -6.41 13.34
N GLU A 331 -10.97 -6.27 14.53
CA GLU A 331 -11.07 -7.28 15.60
C GLU A 331 -12.52 -7.43 16.12
N ARG A 332 -13.29 -6.34 16.22
CA ARG A 332 -14.74 -6.45 16.57
C ARG A 332 -15.52 -7.18 15.48
N VAL A 333 -15.25 -6.87 14.21
CA VAL A 333 -15.91 -7.53 13.08
C VAL A 333 -15.54 -9.02 13.01
N ARG A 334 -14.30 -9.38 13.35
CA ARG A 334 -13.84 -10.77 13.41
C ARG A 334 -14.70 -11.63 14.33
N LYS A 335 -15.15 -11.09 15.46
CA LYS A 335 -16.00 -11.82 16.43
C LYS A 335 -17.37 -12.22 15.86
N ASP A 336 -17.85 -11.51 14.86
CA ASP A 336 -19.14 -11.74 14.21
C ASP A 336 -19.01 -12.59 12.93
N CYS A 337 -17.78 -12.98 12.57
CA CYS A 337 -17.51 -13.77 11.37
C CYS A 337 -17.48 -15.26 11.64
N PRO A 338 -17.65 -16.11 10.60
CA PRO A 338 -17.37 -17.53 10.71
C PRO A 338 -15.94 -17.77 11.20
N SER A 339 -15.78 -18.73 12.12
CA SER A 339 -14.52 -19.00 12.83
C SER A 339 -13.36 -19.47 11.95
N ASP A 340 -13.64 -19.85 10.71
CA ASP A 340 -12.65 -20.27 9.72
C ASP A 340 -11.96 -19.08 9.01
N TYR A 341 -12.47 -17.84 9.17
CA TYR A 341 -11.82 -16.64 8.62
C TYR A 341 -10.75 -16.09 9.56
N ILE A 342 -9.59 -15.81 9.00
CA ILE A 342 -8.53 -15.03 9.62
C ILE A 342 -8.60 -13.63 9.01
N LEU A 343 -9.00 -12.64 9.81
CA LEU A 343 -9.05 -11.26 9.37
C LEU A 343 -7.75 -10.55 9.68
N GLY A 344 -7.24 -9.79 8.72
CA GLY A 344 -6.05 -8.97 8.83
C GLY A 344 -6.29 -7.54 8.40
N CYS A 345 -5.37 -6.66 8.79
CA CYS A 345 -5.29 -5.30 8.31
C CYS A 345 -4.09 -5.15 7.38
N GLY A 346 -4.17 -4.18 6.49
CA GLY A 346 -3.05 -3.71 5.68
C GLY A 346 -3.24 -2.25 5.31
N ILE A 347 -2.19 -1.64 4.78
CA ILE A 347 -2.21 -0.26 4.27
C ILE A 347 -1.64 -0.32 2.86
N ALA A 348 -2.49 -0.14 1.86
CA ALA A 348 -2.09 -0.35 0.49
C ALA A 348 -3.00 0.37 -0.52
N THR A 349 -2.41 1.02 -1.49
CA THR A 349 -3.12 1.55 -2.66
C THR A 349 -2.83 0.73 -3.90
N PHE A 350 -1.85 -0.15 -3.83
CA PHE A 350 -1.33 -0.83 -4.99
C PHE A 350 -0.89 0.19 -6.07
N GLU A 351 -0.96 -0.18 -7.34
CA GLU A 351 -0.82 0.71 -8.48
C GLU A 351 -2.06 1.61 -8.70
N PHE A 352 -3.13 1.42 -7.90
CA PHE A 352 -4.40 2.11 -8.07
C PHE A 352 -4.49 3.46 -7.35
N TYR A 353 -3.41 4.00 -6.81
CA TYR A 353 -3.42 5.26 -6.05
C TYR A 353 -3.98 6.45 -6.87
N ALA A 354 -3.76 6.48 -8.18
CA ALA A 354 -4.38 7.46 -9.06
C ALA A 354 -5.90 7.23 -9.19
N LYS A 355 -6.31 5.98 -9.43
CA LYS A 355 -7.73 5.61 -9.54
C LYS A 355 -8.50 5.90 -8.24
N PHE A 356 -7.95 5.54 -7.08
CA PHE A 356 -8.57 5.90 -5.81
C PHE A 356 -8.67 7.41 -5.62
N GLY A 357 -7.67 8.16 -6.08
CA GLY A 357 -7.72 9.63 -6.10
C GLY A 357 -8.85 10.17 -6.99
N HIS A 358 -9.09 9.55 -8.15
CA HIS A 358 -10.18 9.93 -9.06
C HIS A 358 -11.57 9.75 -8.44
N ASP A 359 -11.74 8.84 -7.51
CA ASP A 359 -13.01 8.56 -6.84
C ASP A 359 -13.29 9.50 -5.64
N VAL A 360 -12.38 10.41 -5.30
CA VAL A 360 -12.48 11.31 -4.14
C VAL A 360 -12.39 12.78 -4.58
N GLY A 361 -13.27 13.60 -4.03
CA GLY A 361 -13.28 15.05 -4.21
C GLY A 361 -12.07 15.74 -3.59
N ALA A 362 -12.12 17.07 -3.46
CA ALA A 362 -11.10 17.83 -2.75
C ALA A 362 -11.09 17.46 -1.27
N THR A 363 -9.91 17.44 -0.66
CA THR A 363 -9.71 16.95 0.72
C THR A 363 -9.14 18.03 1.63
N ALA A 364 -9.36 17.91 2.93
CA ALA A 364 -9.02 18.96 3.91
C ALA A 364 -7.52 19.11 4.13
N ASP A 365 -6.68 18.24 3.61
CA ASP A 365 -5.23 18.37 3.54
C ASP A 365 -4.73 19.34 2.46
N GLY A 366 -5.62 19.81 1.55
CA GLY A 366 -5.32 20.71 0.44
C GLY A 366 -5.20 20.03 -0.93
N ARG A 367 -5.44 18.69 -1.03
CA ARG A 367 -5.48 17.96 -2.30
C ARG A 367 -6.71 18.38 -3.12
N LEU A 368 -6.53 18.61 -4.41
CA LEU A 368 -7.65 18.89 -5.32
C LEU A 368 -8.44 17.61 -5.64
N ALA A 369 -9.68 17.80 -6.07
CA ALA A 369 -10.52 16.70 -6.52
C ALA A 369 -9.82 15.90 -7.62
N GLN A 370 -9.92 14.59 -7.55
CA GLN A 370 -9.41 13.66 -8.55
C GLN A 370 -7.88 13.61 -8.72
N GLU A 371 -7.10 14.34 -7.92
CA GLU A 371 -5.64 14.16 -7.89
C GLU A 371 -5.27 12.80 -7.30
N PRO A 372 -4.15 12.18 -7.74
CA PRO A 372 -3.64 10.93 -7.15
C PRO A 372 -3.43 11.02 -5.64
N LEU A 373 -3.57 9.89 -4.95
CA LEU A 373 -3.25 9.73 -3.52
C LEU A 373 -1.76 9.42 -3.31
N GLY A 374 -1.28 9.46 -2.07
CA GLY A 374 0.00 8.87 -1.71
C GLY A 374 -0.01 7.35 -1.90
N SER A 375 1.13 6.79 -2.34
CA SER A 375 1.27 5.34 -2.53
C SER A 375 1.32 4.63 -1.18
N ASN A 376 0.52 3.61 -1.02
CA ASN A 376 0.58 2.66 0.10
C ASN A 376 0.60 3.33 1.50
N PHE A 377 1.61 3.03 2.32
CA PHE A 377 1.82 3.66 3.64
C PHE A 377 2.73 4.89 3.57
N SER A 378 3.04 5.37 2.37
CA SER A 378 3.88 6.54 2.18
C SER A 378 3.11 7.84 2.48
N PRO A 379 3.81 8.93 2.79
CA PRO A 379 3.23 10.26 2.93
C PRO A 379 2.45 10.71 1.68
N ALA A 380 1.60 11.73 1.82
CA ALA A 380 0.93 12.34 0.67
C ALA A 380 1.96 12.92 -0.30
N ILE A 381 1.64 12.89 -1.61
CA ILE A 381 2.56 13.24 -2.70
C ILE A 381 3.23 14.60 -2.47
N GLY A 382 4.54 14.60 -2.32
CA GLY A 382 5.37 15.78 -2.15
C GLY A 382 5.31 16.44 -0.76
N MET A 383 4.63 15.82 0.23
CA MET A 383 4.45 16.40 1.57
C MET A 383 5.51 15.97 2.59
N ASP A 384 6.36 15.02 2.30
CA ASP A 384 7.44 14.48 3.13
C ASP A 384 8.72 15.31 3.00
N ILE A 385 8.68 16.54 3.49
CA ILE A 385 9.75 17.53 3.29
C ILE A 385 10.93 17.41 4.27
N SER A 386 10.77 16.65 5.37
CA SER A 386 11.78 16.52 6.43
C SER A 386 12.78 15.36 6.21
N GLY A 387 12.75 14.74 5.02
CA GLY A 387 13.71 13.71 4.62
C GLY A 387 13.27 12.28 4.95
N PRO A 388 14.00 11.27 4.43
CA PRO A 388 13.57 9.87 4.51
C PRO A 388 13.61 9.31 5.93
N THR A 389 14.50 9.80 6.78
CA THR A 389 14.57 9.40 8.20
C THR A 389 13.31 9.83 8.96
N ALA A 390 12.78 11.02 8.67
CA ALA A 390 11.54 11.50 9.27
C ALA A 390 10.34 10.65 8.77
N ALA A 391 10.29 10.32 7.48
CA ALA A 391 9.28 9.44 6.93
C ALA A 391 9.31 8.04 7.59
N VAL A 392 10.51 7.46 7.73
CA VAL A 392 10.70 6.19 8.45
C VAL A 392 10.17 6.29 9.89
N LYS A 393 10.53 7.33 10.64
CA LYS A 393 10.06 7.50 12.01
C LYS A 393 8.54 7.63 12.11
N SER A 394 7.91 8.42 11.24
CA SER A 394 6.45 8.57 11.23
C SER A 394 5.74 7.24 10.99
N VAL A 395 6.17 6.45 9.99
CA VAL A 395 5.52 5.17 9.64
C VAL A 395 5.80 4.05 10.65
N THR A 396 6.84 4.16 11.46
CA THR A 396 7.20 3.14 12.46
C THR A 396 6.73 3.47 13.88
N LYS A 397 6.05 4.61 14.11
CA LYS A 397 5.46 4.95 15.41
C LYS A 397 4.27 4.06 15.82
N PRO A 398 3.35 3.66 14.90
CA PRO A 398 2.23 2.78 15.24
C PRO A 398 2.68 1.36 15.59
N ASP A 399 1.85 0.63 16.38
CA ASP A 399 1.94 -0.85 16.44
C ASP A 399 1.53 -1.43 15.09
N LEU A 400 2.51 -1.95 14.35
CA LEU A 400 2.30 -2.50 13.02
C LEU A 400 2.01 -4.01 13.00
N LEU A 401 2.06 -4.71 14.13
CA LEU A 401 1.75 -6.14 14.20
C LEU A 401 0.37 -6.51 13.63
N PRO A 402 -0.71 -5.73 13.84
CA PRO A 402 -2.00 -6.00 13.21
C PRO A 402 -1.99 -5.86 11.68
N TYR A 403 -0.99 -5.19 11.13
CA TYR A 403 -0.82 -4.86 9.72
C TYR A 403 0.19 -5.74 8.97
N ALA A 404 0.56 -6.88 9.56
CA ALA A 404 1.55 -7.81 9.00
C ALA A 404 1.23 -8.34 7.58
N ILE A 405 -0.02 -8.18 7.13
CA ILE A 405 -0.44 -8.58 5.77
C ILE A 405 0.06 -7.59 4.70
N GLY A 406 0.32 -6.32 5.04
CA GLY A 406 0.84 -5.35 4.10
C GLY A 406 0.86 -3.92 4.66
N GLY A 407 1.93 -3.20 4.38
CA GLY A 407 2.13 -1.82 4.82
C GLY A 407 3.47 -1.27 4.33
N PRO A 408 3.71 -1.24 3.01
CA PRO A 408 4.99 -0.82 2.49
C PRO A 408 5.17 0.70 2.53
N LEU A 409 6.34 1.14 2.95
CA LEU A 409 6.85 2.48 2.73
C LEU A 409 7.62 2.51 1.41
N ASP A 410 7.18 3.36 0.49
CA ASP A 410 7.87 3.61 -0.76
C ASP A 410 8.68 4.91 -0.66
N LEU A 411 10.01 4.85 -0.82
CA LEU A 411 10.89 6.00 -0.78
C LEU A 411 11.54 6.23 -2.15
N GLN A 412 11.57 7.48 -2.57
CA GLN A 412 12.32 7.92 -3.74
C GLN A 412 13.59 8.67 -3.27
N ILE A 413 14.76 8.12 -3.57
CA ILE A 413 16.05 8.63 -3.09
C ILE A 413 16.82 9.26 -4.25
N ASN A 414 17.45 10.42 -3.99
CA ASN A 414 18.31 11.06 -4.96
C ASN A 414 19.52 10.16 -5.30
N PRO A 415 19.72 9.76 -6.58
CA PRO A 415 20.83 8.93 -6.99
C PRO A 415 22.19 9.48 -6.57
N GLY A 416 22.37 10.80 -6.54
CA GLY A 416 23.59 11.45 -6.09
C GLY A 416 23.97 11.16 -4.64
N GLU A 417 22.97 10.93 -3.77
CA GLU A 417 23.17 10.65 -2.34
C GLU A 417 23.55 9.20 -2.05
N ILE A 418 23.21 8.29 -2.95
CA ILE A 418 23.42 6.84 -2.82
C ILE A 418 24.55 6.31 -3.70
N CYS A 419 25.29 7.19 -4.38
CA CYS A 419 26.44 6.82 -5.18
C CYS A 419 27.70 6.61 -4.31
N GLY A 420 28.66 5.81 -4.83
CA GLY A 420 29.92 5.53 -4.15
C GLY A 420 29.76 4.70 -2.87
N GLU A 421 30.85 4.57 -2.12
CA GLU A 421 30.91 3.76 -0.89
C GLU A 421 30.11 4.40 0.25
N GLN A 422 30.24 5.72 0.44
CA GLN A 422 29.50 6.44 1.49
C GLN A 422 27.97 6.40 1.25
N GLY A 423 27.54 6.50 -0.01
CA GLY A 423 26.12 6.35 -0.36
C GLY A 423 25.58 4.95 -0.03
N LEU A 424 26.37 3.91 -0.28
CA LEU A 424 26.03 2.54 0.08
C LEU A 424 25.87 2.38 1.61
N ILE A 425 26.83 2.91 2.39
CA ILE A 425 26.78 2.86 3.85
C ILE A 425 25.53 3.55 4.40
N ARG A 426 25.18 4.75 3.88
CA ARG A 426 23.98 5.48 4.29
C ARG A 426 22.69 4.70 3.96
N LEU A 427 22.64 4.09 2.79
CA LEU A 427 21.46 3.32 2.37
C LEU A 427 21.27 2.09 3.26
N VAL A 428 22.35 1.34 3.55
CA VAL A 428 22.32 0.22 4.49
C VAL A 428 21.90 0.67 5.89
N ALA A 429 22.39 1.81 6.36
CA ALA A 429 22.00 2.35 7.66
C ALA A 429 20.49 2.68 7.71
N LEU A 430 19.95 3.30 6.66
CA LEU A 430 18.51 3.59 6.55
C LEU A 430 17.67 2.30 6.57
N MET A 431 18.07 1.28 5.82
CA MET A 431 17.43 -0.03 5.80
C MET A 431 17.39 -0.67 7.21
N LYS A 432 18.53 -0.70 7.88
CA LYS A 432 18.64 -1.25 9.25
C LYS A 432 17.79 -0.46 10.23
N SER A 433 17.85 0.87 10.18
CA SER A 433 17.02 1.73 11.04
C SER A 433 15.52 1.47 10.84
N PHE A 434 15.08 1.28 9.58
CA PHE A 434 13.68 0.94 9.30
C PHE A 434 13.26 -0.39 9.96
N LEU A 435 14.11 -1.43 9.86
CA LEU A 435 13.83 -2.71 10.47
C LEU A 435 13.84 -2.61 12.01
N GLU A 436 14.85 -1.98 12.58
CA GLU A 436 15.01 -1.83 14.05
C GLU A 436 13.86 -1.01 14.68
N LEU A 437 13.30 -0.06 13.95
CA LEU A 437 12.15 0.73 14.39
C LEU A 437 10.80 0.03 14.19
N GLY A 438 10.78 -1.19 13.66
CA GLY A 438 9.56 -1.99 13.51
C GLY A 438 8.80 -1.76 12.21
N GLY A 439 9.43 -1.21 11.17
CA GLY A 439 8.81 -1.11 9.85
C GLY A 439 8.55 -2.49 9.23
N LEU A 440 7.45 -2.63 8.47
CA LEU A 440 7.05 -3.92 7.89
C LEU A 440 7.75 -4.21 6.56
N MET A 441 7.57 -3.31 5.60
CA MET A 441 8.07 -3.48 4.24
C MET A 441 8.60 -2.15 3.72
N LEU A 442 9.72 -2.21 2.99
CA LEU A 442 10.38 -1.02 2.45
C LEU A 442 10.72 -1.21 0.99
N THR A 443 10.39 -0.22 0.18
CA THR A 443 10.89 -0.11 -1.19
C THR A 443 11.64 1.21 -1.35
N MET A 444 12.69 1.21 -2.17
CA MET A 444 13.48 2.40 -2.43
C MET A 444 13.83 2.49 -3.91
N THR A 445 13.54 3.62 -4.52
CA THR A 445 13.83 3.87 -5.92
C THR A 445 14.88 4.98 -6.04
N GLY A 446 16.04 4.63 -6.60
CA GLY A 446 17.11 5.56 -6.87
C GLY A 446 16.88 6.31 -8.19
N VAL A 447 15.98 7.27 -8.22
CA VAL A 447 15.68 8.08 -9.41
C VAL A 447 15.39 9.51 -9.00
N ASP A 448 15.85 10.47 -9.79
CA ASP A 448 15.56 11.88 -9.56
C ASP A 448 14.52 12.42 -10.55
N ARG A 449 13.95 13.55 -10.14
CA ARG A 449 12.96 14.27 -10.91
C ARG A 449 13.46 14.66 -12.30
N GLU A 450 14.70 15.15 -12.40
CA GLU A 450 15.28 15.61 -13.66
C GLU A 450 15.39 14.48 -14.67
N THR A 451 15.80 13.30 -14.23
CA THR A 451 15.88 12.10 -15.06
C THR A 451 14.50 11.69 -15.59
N MET A 452 13.48 11.69 -14.73
CA MET A 452 12.10 11.37 -15.13
C MET A 452 11.53 12.42 -16.10
N GLU A 453 11.77 13.72 -15.88
CA GLU A 453 11.37 14.79 -16.80
C GLU A 453 12.07 14.68 -18.17
N LYS A 454 13.33 14.24 -18.20
CA LYS A 454 14.06 13.94 -19.45
C LYS A 454 13.47 12.72 -20.15
N ALA A 455 13.19 11.66 -19.40
CA ALA A 455 12.60 10.44 -19.95
C ALA A 455 11.20 10.68 -20.54
N GLN A 456 10.43 11.59 -19.96
CA GLN A 456 9.13 11.97 -20.48
C GLN A 456 9.24 12.76 -21.81
N ARG A 457 10.31 13.54 -21.98
CA ARG A 457 10.56 14.33 -23.22
C ARG A 457 11.24 13.55 -24.33
N GLU A 458 12.12 12.60 -23.96
CA GLU A 458 12.96 11.83 -24.88
C GLU A 458 12.90 10.33 -24.55
N PRO A 459 11.71 9.70 -24.65
CA PRO A 459 11.48 8.34 -24.14
C PRO A 459 12.41 7.29 -24.77
N GLU A 460 12.79 7.49 -26.04
CA GLU A 460 13.67 6.57 -26.76
C GLU A 460 15.09 6.46 -26.14
N LYS A 461 15.53 7.45 -25.35
CA LYS A 461 16.82 7.43 -24.66
C LYS A 461 16.77 6.77 -23.27
N TYR A 462 15.57 6.54 -22.76
CA TYR A 462 15.34 6.08 -21.37
C TYR A 462 14.51 4.80 -21.31
N GLN A 463 14.61 3.93 -22.30
CA GLN A 463 13.80 2.71 -22.42
C GLN A 463 13.93 1.78 -21.21
N ASN A 464 15.07 1.79 -20.51
CA ASN A 464 15.33 0.93 -19.35
C ASN A 464 15.17 1.67 -18.01
N LEU A 465 14.65 2.91 -18.01
CA LEU A 465 14.39 3.61 -16.76
C LEU A 465 13.26 2.92 -16.02
N ARG A 466 13.59 2.30 -14.88
CA ARG A 466 12.64 1.59 -14.01
C ARG A 466 12.25 2.46 -12.85
N VAL A 467 10.99 2.37 -12.46
CA VAL A 467 10.43 3.05 -11.29
C VAL A 467 9.53 2.11 -10.51
N ARG A 468 9.37 2.35 -9.23
CA ARG A 468 8.40 1.65 -8.41
C ARG A 468 7.03 2.27 -8.62
N LEU A 469 6.04 1.44 -8.93
CA LEU A 469 4.65 1.82 -9.11
C LEU A 469 3.78 1.02 -8.14
N GLY A 470 3.56 1.57 -6.97
CA GLY A 470 2.81 0.85 -5.95
C GLY A 470 3.45 -0.52 -5.63
N GLY A 471 2.84 -1.61 -6.04
CA GLY A 471 3.26 -2.97 -5.71
C GLY A 471 4.27 -3.61 -6.65
N LEU A 472 4.68 -2.95 -7.72
CA LEU A 472 5.53 -3.53 -8.77
C LEU A 472 6.51 -2.50 -9.33
N SER A 473 7.51 -2.97 -10.05
CA SER A 473 8.40 -2.10 -10.84
C SER A 473 7.96 -2.08 -12.30
N ALA A 474 8.06 -0.92 -12.92
CA ALA A 474 7.69 -0.72 -14.31
C ALA A 474 8.70 0.14 -15.06
N TYR A 475 8.72 0.03 -16.38
CA TYR A 475 9.47 0.98 -17.20
C TYR A 475 8.73 2.31 -17.23
N PHE A 476 9.39 3.39 -16.82
CA PHE A 476 8.78 4.71 -16.68
C PHE A 476 8.08 5.19 -17.95
N ILE A 477 8.70 4.99 -19.10
CA ILE A 477 8.17 5.42 -20.39
C ILE A 477 6.90 4.67 -20.84
N ALA A 478 6.66 3.48 -20.25
CA ALA A 478 5.47 2.68 -20.55
C ALA A 478 4.24 3.08 -19.72
N LEU A 479 4.41 3.98 -18.73
CA LEU A 479 3.34 4.45 -17.88
C LEU A 479 2.53 5.56 -18.55
N SER A 480 1.27 5.70 -18.15
CA SER A 480 0.45 6.84 -18.58
C SER A 480 1.07 8.15 -18.10
N LYS A 481 0.81 9.23 -18.86
CA LYS A 481 1.32 10.57 -18.51
C LYS A 481 0.93 10.99 -17.09
N GLU A 482 -0.27 10.69 -16.65
CA GLU A 482 -0.77 11.00 -15.32
C GLU A 482 0.07 10.32 -14.23
N VAL A 483 0.37 9.04 -14.41
CA VAL A 483 1.21 8.27 -13.47
C VAL A 483 2.65 8.79 -13.50
N GLN A 484 3.20 9.08 -14.67
CA GLN A 484 4.51 9.71 -14.80
C GLN A 484 4.55 11.06 -14.05
N ASP A 485 3.55 11.92 -14.26
CA ASP A 485 3.46 13.23 -13.61
C ASP A 485 3.33 13.10 -12.08
N SER A 486 2.64 12.08 -11.57
CA SER A 486 2.55 11.82 -10.15
C SER A 486 3.89 11.40 -9.56
N LEU A 487 4.64 10.51 -10.23
CA LEU A 487 5.99 10.09 -9.83
C LEU A 487 6.99 11.26 -9.85
N ILE A 488 6.90 12.16 -10.83
CA ILE A 488 7.71 13.39 -10.92
C ILE A 488 7.38 14.35 -9.76
N LYS A 489 6.14 14.39 -9.31
CA LYS A 489 5.70 15.23 -8.16
C LYS A 489 6.13 14.66 -6.81
N ASN A 490 6.38 13.37 -6.70
CA ASN A 490 6.87 12.76 -5.46
C ASN A 490 8.17 13.39 -5.01
N LYS A 491 8.38 13.41 -3.69
CA LYS A 491 9.61 13.96 -3.12
C LYS A 491 10.77 13.00 -3.38
N THR A 492 11.81 13.51 -4.03
CA THR A 492 13.11 12.83 -4.09
C THR A 492 13.92 13.25 -2.87
N HIS A 493 14.27 12.32 -2.02
CA HIS A 493 14.96 12.58 -0.75
C HIS A 493 16.46 12.64 -0.90
N ASN A 494 17.09 13.53 -0.13
CA ASN A 494 18.52 13.52 0.15
C ASN A 494 18.79 12.78 1.47
N LEU A 495 19.87 12.00 1.52
CA LEU A 495 20.32 11.28 2.72
C LEU A 495 21.29 12.15 3.53
N ASN A 496 20.81 13.25 4.11
CA ASN A 496 21.65 14.16 4.93
C ASN A 496 21.83 13.62 6.34
#